data_5f30b3b4c9c0b72258309899e98b6604
#
_entry.id   5f30b3b4c9c0b72258309899e98b6604
#
_cell.length_a   1.000
_cell.length_b   1.000
_cell.length_c   1.000
_cell.angle_alpha   90.00
_cell.angle_beta   90.00
_cell.angle_gamma   90.00
#
_symmetry.space_group_name_H-M   'P 1'
#
loop_
_entity.id
_entity.type
_entity.pdbx_description
1 polymer ?
#
loop_
_entity_poly.entity_id
_entity_poly.type
_entity_poly.pdbx_seq_one_letter_code
_entity_poly.pdbx_strand_id
1 'polypeptide(L)'
;GVDDTTLDLFESQYIVPHGVSYNSYLILDEKIAVMDTVDARKTKEWFDNLDKELKERVPDYLIVSHLEPDHSANIQLFTEKYKEAKLVLSAKAKAMLPQFFNIEGLDERCIVVKEGEELDLGNHHLKFIMAPMVHWPEVMVEYETTEKVLFSADGFGKFGALSHDEDWACEARRYYFNIVGKYGAPVQALLKKASTLDIKMICPLHGPILKDNLGYYIDKYQIWSSYQSEDEGVLVASASIHGNTKEVALKVVDLLKEKGIKVAFTDLTRDDMAEAVEDAFRYSKMILAGATYDGGVFSPMEDFLHRLQHKGYQNKTVGLIENGSWAPLANKVMKEMLTPMKNVTICENTVTIKSTYKDENQEAINQLVEEICH
;
A
#
# COMPACT_ATOMS: atom_id res chain seq x y z
N GLY A 1 -0.53 -0.71 -20.72
CA GLY A 1 -1.30 -0.19 -19.59
C GLY A 1 -2.22 0.95 -20.00
N VAL A 2 -3.03 1.37 -19.08
CA VAL A 2 -3.99 2.48 -19.25
C VAL A 2 -3.99 3.34 -18.00
N ASP A 3 -4.16 4.66 -18.17
CA ASP A 3 -4.33 5.61 -17.07
C ASP A 3 -5.81 5.88 -16.83
N ASP A 4 -6.24 5.87 -15.57
CA ASP A 4 -7.54 6.38 -15.16
C ASP A 4 -7.39 7.66 -14.34
N THR A 5 -7.32 8.79 -15.04
CA THR A 5 -7.22 10.12 -14.44
C THR A 5 -8.56 10.65 -13.92
N THR A 6 -9.64 9.88 -14.08
CA THR A 6 -10.99 10.25 -13.62
C THR A 6 -11.37 9.56 -12.32
N LEU A 7 -10.58 8.59 -11.87
CA LEU A 7 -10.76 7.95 -10.59
C LEU A 7 -10.35 8.91 -9.48
N ASP A 8 -11.25 9.14 -8.53
CA ASP A 8 -11.02 10.00 -7.36
C ASP A 8 -10.77 9.18 -6.07
N LEU A 9 -11.31 7.94 -6.02
CA LEU A 9 -11.16 7.04 -4.88
C LEU A 9 -10.77 5.62 -5.34
N PHE A 10 -9.55 5.20 -5.03
CA PHE A 10 -9.12 3.80 -5.20
C PHE A 10 -9.74 2.93 -4.10
N GLU A 11 -10.20 1.72 -4.44
CA GLU A 11 -10.99 0.84 -3.56
C GLU A 11 -12.14 1.55 -2.82
N SER A 12 -12.69 2.61 -3.41
CA SER A 12 -13.76 3.44 -2.81
C SER A 12 -13.40 4.08 -1.46
N GLN A 13 -12.12 4.17 -1.12
CA GLN A 13 -11.68 4.71 0.17
C GLN A 13 -10.38 5.53 0.13
N TYR A 14 -9.48 5.29 -0.80
CA TYR A 14 -8.20 6.00 -0.87
C TYR A 14 -8.27 7.12 -1.89
N ILE A 15 -8.10 8.35 -1.45
CA ILE A 15 -8.12 9.54 -2.32
C ILE A 15 -6.94 9.44 -3.30
N VAL A 16 -7.21 9.51 -4.59
CA VAL A 16 -6.19 9.50 -5.66
C VAL A 16 -6.38 10.71 -6.57
N PRO A 17 -5.88 11.88 -6.19
CA PRO A 17 -6.14 13.14 -6.89
C PRO A 17 -5.56 13.14 -8.31
N HIS A 18 -4.60 12.28 -8.59
CA HIS A 18 -3.95 12.10 -9.88
C HIS A 18 -4.35 10.78 -10.55
N GLY A 19 -5.46 10.18 -10.10
CA GLY A 19 -5.95 8.90 -10.62
C GLY A 19 -5.04 7.72 -10.31
N VAL A 20 -5.04 6.72 -11.19
CA VAL A 20 -4.24 5.51 -11.08
C VAL A 20 -3.89 4.96 -12.46
N SER A 21 -2.79 4.23 -12.58
CA SER A 21 -2.47 3.44 -13.78
C SER A 21 -2.81 1.97 -13.52
N TYR A 22 -3.36 1.30 -14.54
CA TYR A 22 -3.50 -0.15 -14.57
C TYR A 22 -2.59 -0.70 -15.67
N ASN A 23 -1.63 -1.52 -15.29
CA ASN A 23 -0.67 -2.08 -16.22
C ASN A 23 -1.07 -3.51 -16.59
N SER A 24 -0.97 -3.80 -17.88
CA SER A 24 -1.02 -5.12 -18.47
C SER A 24 0.11 -5.16 -19.48
N TYR A 25 0.82 -6.29 -19.55
CA TYR A 25 2.00 -6.39 -20.40
C TYR A 25 1.78 -7.44 -21.49
N LEU A 26 2.48 -7.29 -22.60
CA LEU A 26 2.39 -8.19 -23.74
C LEU A 26 3.77 -8.69 -24.11
N ILE A 27 3.96 -10.00 -24.11
CA ILE A 27 5.17 -10.65 -24.60
C ILE A 27 4.87 -11.22 -25.98
N LEU A 28 5.52 -10.65 -26.98
CA LEU A 28 5.41 -11.06 -28.39
C LEU A 28 6.57 -12.00 -28.74
N ASP A 29 6.29 -13.29 -28.79
CA ASP A 29 7.26 -14.32 -29.15
C ASP A 29 6.63 -15.33 -30.12
N GLU A 30 7.16 -16.57 -30.24
CA GLU A 30 6.53 -17.66 -30.98
C GLU A 30 5.12 -17.89 -30.43
N LYS A 31 4.98 -17.96 -29.11
CA LYS A 31 3.71 -17.90 -28.38
C LYS A 31 3.58 -16.55 -27.71
N ILE A 32 2.36 -16.03 -27.68
CA ILE A 32 2.05 -14.72 -27.14
C ILE A 32 1.42 -14.85 -25.77
N ALA A 33 1.99 -14.17 -24.79
CA ALA A 33 1.44 -14.05 -23.44
C ALA A 33 0.99 -12.63 -23.15
N VAL A 34 -0.23 -12.49 -22.64
CA VAL A 34 -0.75 -11.26 -22.02
C VAL A 34 -0.63 -11.43 -20.51
N MET A 35 -0.04 -10.45 -19.83
CA MET A 35 0.15 -10.44 -18.39
C MET A 35 -0.94 -9.58 -17.77
N ASP A 36 -1.87 -10.22 -17.06
CA ASP A 36 -3.04 -9.63 -16.42
C ASP A 36 -3.95 -8.79 -17.33
N THR A 37 -5.05 -8.30 -16.82
CA THR A 37 -5.95 -7.38 -17.49
C THR A 37 -5.97 -6.04 -16.75
N VAL A 38 -7.04 -5.26 -16.91
CA VAL A 38 -7.21 -3.96 -16.25
C VAL A 38 -8.62 -3.82 -15.68
N ASP A 39 -8.87 -2.76 -14.93
CA ASP A 39 -10.19 -2.41 -14.39
C ASP A 39 -11.27 -2.31 -15.51
N ALA A 40 -12.50 -2.68 -15.15
CA ALA A 40 -13.64 -2.69 -16.06
C ALA A 40 -13.92 -1.34 -16.73
N ARG A 41 -13.60 -0.21 -16.06
CA ARG A 41 -13.76 1.13 -16.62
C ARG A 41 -12.86 1.39 -17.82
N LYS A 42 -11.78 0.63 -17.95
CA LYS A 42 -10.77 0.78 -19.00
C LYS A 42 -10.77 -0.37 -20.02
N THR A 43 -11.78 -1.22 -19.99
CA THR A 43 -11.94 -2.38 -20.88
C THR A 43 -11.69 -2.04 -22.36
N LYS A 44 -12.38 -1.01 -22.87
CA LYS A 44 -12.26 -0.65 -24.28
C LYS A 44 -10.86 -0.18 -24.65
N GLU A 45 -10.29 0.71 -23.86
CA GLU A 45 -8.96 1.26 -24.11
C GLU A 45 -7.88 0.15 -24.07
N TRP A 46 -8.00 -0.77 -23.10
CA TRP A 46 -7.11 -1.90 -22.99
C TRP A 46 -7.18 -2.83 -24.20
N PHE A 47 -8.39 -3.20 -24.69
CA PHE A 47 -8.52 -4.02 -25.88
C PHE A 47 -8.05 -3.30 -27.13
N ASP A 48 -8.32 -2.00 -27.27
CA ASP A 48 -7.82 -1.20 -28.40
C ASP A 48 -6.27 -1.21 -28.45
N ASN A 49 -5.63 -1.05 -27.28
CA ASN A 49 -4.17 -1.11 -27.16
C ASN A 49 -3.63 -2.51 -27.47
N LEU A 50 -4.30 -3.56 -26.98
CA LEU A 50 -3.92 -4.94 -27.22
C LEU A 50 -4.04 -5.29 -28.71
N ASP A 51 -5.16 -4.95 -29.37
CA ASP A 51 -5.38 -5.20 -30.79
C ASP A 51 -4.37 -4.48 -31.66
N LYS A 52 -3.99 -3.25 -31.29
CA LYS A 52 -2.97 -2.46 -32.00
C LYS A 52 -1.61 -3.17 -32.00
N GLU A 53 -1.19 -3.73 -30.89
CA GLU A 53 0.11 -4.40 -30.74
C GLU A 53 0.08 -5.84 -31.33
N LEU A 54 -1.02 -6.55 -31.17
CA LEU A 54 -1.20 -7.90 -31.72
C LEU A 54 -1.29 -7.90 -33.24
N LYS A 55 -1.86 -6.85 -33.84
CA LYS A 55 -2.18 -6.80 -35.28
C LYS A 55 -3.08 -7.97 -35.70
N GLU A 56 -2.54 -8.89 -36.50
CA GLU A 56 -3.26 -10.08 -36.97
C GLU A 56 -2.99 -11.32 -36.08
N ARG A 57 -2.13 -11.23 -35.09
CA ARG A 57 -1.80 -12.31 -34.19
C ARG A 57 -2.84 -12.42 -33.06
N VAL A 58 -2.93 -13.60 -32.47
CA VAL A 58 -3.82 -13.89 -31.34
C VAL A 58 -2.98 -14.34 -30.13
N PRO A 59 -3.38 -14.01 -28.90
CA PRO A 59 -2.69 -14.50 -27.72
C PRO A 59 -2.87 -16.01 -27.54
N ASP A 60 -1.80 -16.69 -27.11
CA ASP A 60 -1.83 -18.08 -26.66
C ASP A 60 -2.21 -18.18 -25.19
N TYR A 61 -1.78 -17.19 -24.40
CA TYR A 61 -1.92 -17.22 -22.96
C TYR A 61 -2.39 -15.87 -22.39
N LEU A 62 -3.22 -15.95 -21.34
CA LEU A 62 -3.41 -14.89 -20.35
C LEU A 62 -2.81 -15.39 -19.05
N ILE A 63 -1.77 -14.73 -18.57
CA ILE A 63 -1.17 -14.98 -17.25
C ILE A 63 -1.99 -14.19 -16.24
N VAL A 64 -2.47 -14.86 -15.21
CA VAL A 64 -3.30 -14.25 -14.17
C VAL A 64 -2.50 -14.26 -12.87
N SER A 65 -1.80 -13.16 -12.61
CA SER A 65 -0.97 -12.98 -11.41
C SER A 65 -1.85 -12.70 -10.20
N HIS A 66 -2.95 -11.95 -10.40
CA HIS A 66 -3.83 -11.45 -9.34
C HIS A 66 -5.29 -11.39 -9.79
N LEU A 67 -6.23 -11.67 -8.89
CA LEU A 67 -7.67 -11.72 -9.18
C LEU A 67 -8.45 -10.49 -8.69
N GLU A 68 -7.80 -9.50 -8.11
CA GLU A 68 -8.50 -8.26 -7.78
C GLU A 68 -9.11 -7.63 -9.03
N PRO A 69 -10.35 -7.10 -8.95
CA PRO A 69 -11.10 -6.69 -10.15
C PRO A 69 -10.40 -5.65 -11.03
N ASP A 70 -9.52 -4.84 -10.46
CA ASP A 70 -8.76 -3.86 -11.23
C ASP A 70 -7.65 -4.46 -12.12
N HIS A 71 -7.35 -5.75 -11.95
CA HIS A 71 -6.44 -6.54 -12.81
C HIS A 71 -7.13 -7.73 -13.48
N SER A 72 -8.31 -8.10 -13.03
CA SER A 72 -8.98 -9.32 -13.50
C SER A 72 -10.31 -9.10 -14.23
N ALA A 73 -10.89 -7.89 -14.17
CA ALA A 73 -12.25 -7.63 -14.65
C ALA A 73 -12.51 -8.05 -16.10
N ASN A 74 -11.47 -8.13 -16.92
CA ASN A 74 -11.61 -8.47 -18.35
C ASN A 74 -11.29 -9.93 -18.68
N ILE A 75 -11.04 -10.80 -17.72
CA ILE A 75 -10.69 -12.20 -17.94
C ILE A 75 -11.78 -12.90 -18.74
N GLN A 76 -13.06 -12.74 -18.38
CA GLN A 76 -14.17 -13.37 -19.12
C GLN A 76 -14.24 -12.86 -20.55
N LEU A 77 -14.20 -11.55 -20.77
CA LEU A 77 -14.23 -10.94 -22.11
C LEU A 77 -13.04 -11.38 -22.97
N PHE A 78 -11.85 -11.50 -22.34
CA PHE A 78 -10.66 -12.02 -23.00
C PHE A 78 -10.88 -13.47 -23.48
N THR A 79 -11.44 -14.34 -22.62
CA THR A 79 -11.70 -15.74 -22.99
C THR A 79 -12.80 -15.89 -24.04
N GLU A 80 -13.76 -14.99 -24.08
CA GLU A 80 -14.81 -14.95 -25.11
C GLU A 80 -14.25 -14.50 -26.48
N LYS A 81 -13.33 -13.52 -26.46
CA LYS A 81 -12.67 -12.99 -27.66
C LYS A 81 -11.62 -13.95 -28.21
N TYR A 82 -10.79 -14.54 -27.36
CA TYR A 82 -9.68 -15.42 -27.73
C TYR A 82 -9.95 -16.85 -27.24
N LYS A 83 -10.79 -17.55 -27.98
CA LYS A 83 -11.34 -18.85 -27.57
C LYS A 83 -10.30 -19.95 -27.35
N GLU A 84 -9.17 -19.89 -28.05
CA GLU A 84 -8.09 -20.88 -27.94
C GLU A 84 -7.06 -20.55 -26.88
N ALA A 85 -7.02 -19.29 -26.41
CA ALA A 85 -6.08 -18.86 -25.40
C ALA A 85 -6.31 -19.58 -24.07
N LYS A 86 -5.24 -19.93 -23.36
CA LYS A 86 -5.28 -20.57 -22.05
C LYS A 86 -5.05 -19.54 -20.93
N LEU A 87 -5.70 -19.76 -19.81
CA LEU A 87 -5.44 -19.03 -18.56
C LEU A 87 -4.32 -19.74 -17.80
N VAL A 88 -3.23 -19.05 -17.53
CA VAL A 88 -2.10 -19.58 -16.74
C VAL A 88 -2.16 -18.94 -15.37
N LEU A 89 -2.33 -19.72 -14.31
CA LEU A 89 -2.64 -19.20 -12.98
C LEU A 89 -2.28 -20.18 -11.87
N SER A 90 -2.23 -19.70 -10.63
CA SER A 90 -2.02 -20.55 -9.47
C SER A 90 -3.24 -21.46 -9.20
N ALA A 91 -3.04 -22.57 -8.50
CA ALA A 91 -4.15 -23.45 -8.09
C ALA A 91 -5.18 -22.71 -7.23
N LYS A 92 -4.74 -21.75 -6.42
CA LYS A 92 -5.63 -20.94 -5.59
C LYS A 92 -6.46 -19.97 -6.44
N ALA A 93 -5.85 -19.32 -7.42
CA ALA A 93 -6.55 -18.46 -8.38
C ALA A 93 -7.61 -19.26 -9.16
N LYS A 94 -7.27 -20.45 -9.67
CA LYS A 94 -8.25 -21.33 -10.35
C LYS A 94 -9.46 -21.64 -9.45
N ALA A 95 -9.23 -21.91 -8.17
CA ALA A 95 -10.31 -22.20 -7.22
C ALA A 95 -11.19 -20.97 -6.91
N MET A 96 -10.61 -19.76 -6.97
CA MET A 96 -11.34 -18.51 -6.72
C MET A 96 -12.04 -17.95 -7.95
N LEU A 97 -11.54 -18.21 -9.13
CA LEU A 97 -12.01 -17.62 -10.39
C LEU A 97 -13.54 -17.75 -10.62
N PRO A 98 -14.21 -18.89 -10.29
CA PRO A 98 -15.67 -19.02 -10.41
C PRO A 98 -16.48 -18.12 -9.48
N GLN A 99 -15.85 -17.45 -8.49
CA GLN A 99 -16.51 -16.46 -7.64
C GLN A 99 -16.71 -15.13 -8.38
N PHE A 100 -15.92 -14.88 -9.42
CA PHE A 100 -15.92 -13.65 -10.22
C PHE A 100 -16.54 -13.84 -11.60
N PHE A 101 -16.30 -14.99 -12.24
CA PHE A 101 -16.60 -15.20 -13.64
C PHE A 101 -17.26 -16.54 -13.90
N ASN A 102 -18.11 -16.59 -14.93
CA ASN A 102 -18.67 -17.82 -15.46
C ASN A 102 -18.03 -18.15 -16.81
N ILE A 103 -16.91 -18.86 -16.77
CA ILE A 103 -16.11 -19.22 -17.96
C ILE A 103 -16.48 -20.64 -18.38
N GLU A 104 -17.01 -20.80 -19.61
CA GLU A 104 -17.32 -22.09 -20.19
C GLU A 104 -16.02 -22.90 -20.42
N GLY A 105 -16.04 -24.19 -20.05
CA GLY A 105 -14.89 -25.06 -20.19
C GLY A 105 -13.67 -24.64 -19.35
N LEU A 106 -13.90 -24.07 -18.16
CA LEU A 106 -12.83 -23.53 -17.32
C LEU A 106 -11.68 -24.52 -17.08
N ASP A 107 -11.99 -25.80 -16.84
CA ASP A 107 -10.97 -26.80 -16.55
C ASP A 107 -10.01 -27.02 -17.72
N GLU A 108 -10.54 -27.06 -18.92
CA GLU A 108 -9.78 -27.24 -20.16
C GLU A 108 -9.05 -25.94 -20.57
N ARG A 109 -9.54 -24.79 -20.09
CA ARG A 109 -8.96 -23.47 -20.36
C ARG A 109 -7.80 -23.13 -19.45
N CYS A 110 -7.65 -23.79 -18.31
CA CYS A 110 -6.65 -23.45 -17.30
C CYS A 110 -5.40 -24.32 -17.37
N ILE A 111 -4.25 -23.67 -17.33
CA ILE A 111 -2.94 -24.28 -17.03
C ILE A 111 -2.59 -23.85 -15.60
N VAL A 112 -2.64 -24.80 -14.68
CA VAL A 112 -2.29 -24.53 -13.28
C VAL A 112 -0.79 -24.70 -13.10
N VAL A 113 -0.13 -23.64 -12.62
CA VAL A 113 1.32 -23.61 -12.40
C VAL A 113 1.65 -23.61 -10.90
N LYS A 114 2.87 -24.02 -10.58
CA LYS A 114 3.41 -24.13 -9.22
C LYS A 114 4.72 -23.35 -9.09
N GLU A 115 5.19 -23.23 -7.84
CA GLU A 115 6.48 -22.63 -7.52
C GLU A 115 7.60 -23.22 -8.39
N GLY A 116 8.29 -22.33 -9.11
CA GLY A 116 9.47 -22.66 -9.91
C GLY A 116 9.19 -23.33 -11.25
N GLU A 117 7.93 -23.62 -11.61
CA GLU A 117 7.60 -24.08 -12.96
C GLU A 117 7.85 -22.98 -14.00
N GLU A 118 8.09 -23.39 -15.23
CA GLU A 118 8.40 -22.47 -16.33
C GLU A 118 7.43 -22.69 -17.49
N LEU A 119 7.04 -21.60 -18.16
CA LEU A 119 6.29 -21.59 -19.42
C LEU A 119 7.20 -21.09 -20.53
N ASP A 120 7.36 -21.93 -21.55
CA ASP A 120 8.16 -21.64 -22.74
C ASP A 120 7.30 -20.91 -23.78
N LEU A 121 7.73 -19.71 -24.19
CA LEU A 121 7.11 -18.89 -25.22
C LEU A 121 7.90 -18.91 -26.55
N GLY A 122 9.07 -19.55 -26.57
CA GLY A 122 10.02 -19.59 -27.69
C GLY A 122 11.37 -19.04 -27.27
N ASN A 123 11.62 -17.77 -27.45
CA ASN A 123 12.86 -17.09 -26.99
C ASN A 123 12.75 -16.63 -25.53
N HIS A 124 11.54 -16.44 -25.02
CA HIS A 124 11.26 -16.00 -23.66
C HIS A 124 10.70 -17.14 -22.81
N HIS A 125 11.09 -17.16 -21.53
CA HIS A 125 10.65 -18.18 -20.58
C HIS A 125 10.15 -17.51 -19.31
N LEU A 126 8.90 -17.79 -18.92
CA LEU A 126 8.29 -17.27 -17.69
C LEU A 126 8.42 -18.30 -16.58
N LYS A 127 9.14 -17.94 -15.54
CA LYS A 127 9.26 -18.71 -14.30
C LYS A 127 8.30 -18.18 -13.25
N PHE A 128 7.44 -19.06 -12.70
CA PHE A 128 6.42 -18.69 -11.72
C PHE A 128 6.94 -18.77 -10.29
N ILE A 129 6.64 -17.74 -9.50
CA ILE A 129 7.03 -17.60 -8.10
C ILE A 129 5.78 -17.29 -7.30
N MET A 130 5.37 -18.21 -6.42
CA MET A 130 4.19 -18.00 -5.60
C MET A 130 4.45 -16.92 -4.54
N ALA A 131 3.53 -15.97 -4.46
CA ALA A 131 3.61 -14.82 -3.56
C ALA A 131 2.31 -14.69 -2.70
N PRO A 132 1.87 -15.76 -2.01
CA PRO A 132 0.60 -15.75 -1.29
C PRO A 132 0.59 -14.63 -0.23
N MET A 133 -0.53 -13.93 -0.14
CA MET A 133 -0.74 -12.76 0.75
C MET A 133 0.13 -11.53 0.40
N VAL A 134 0.57 -11.44 -0.85
CA VAL A 134 1.15 -10.18 -1.36
C VAL A 134 0.28 -9.65 -2.53
N HIS A 135 -0.94 -9.09 -2.28
CA HIS A 135 -1.55 -9.03 -0.93
C HIS A 135 -2.74 -10.00 -0.76
N TRP A 136 -3.14 -10.76 -1.78
CA TRP A 136 -4.18 -11.80 -1.74
C TRP A 136 -3.57 -13.22 -1.74
N PRO A 137 -4.37 -14.25 -1.35
CA PRO A 137 -3.82 -15.60 -1.14
C PRO A 137 -3.41 -16.33 -2.43
N GLU A 138 -3.90 -15.90 -3.58
CA GLU A 138 -3.66 -16.56 -4.88
C GLU A 138 -2.50 -15.96 -5.66
N VAL A 139 -1.96 -14.82 -5.21
CA VAL A 139 -0.97 -14.04 -5.96
C VAL A 139 0.27 -14.86 -6.31
N MET A 140 0.72 -14.72 -7.53
CA MET A 140 2.03 -15.13 -8.03
C MET A 140 2.69 -13.96 -8.76
N VAL A 141 3.99 -14.04 -8.91
CA VAL A 141 4.78 -13.11 -9.72
C VAL A 141 5.56 -13.93 -10.74
N GLU A 142 5.93 -13.33 -11.87
CA GLU A 142 6.62 -14.03 -12.95
C GLU A 142 7.99 -13.39 -13.19
N TYR A 143 8.99 -14.25 -13.34
CA TYR A 143 10.31 -13.84 -13.76
C TYR A 143 10.59 -14.33 -15.18
N GLU A 144 10.68 -13.37 -16.12
CA GLU A 144 11.11 -13.65 -17.47
C GLU A 144 12.66 -13.79 -17.48
N THR A 145 13.14 -14.96 -17.84
CA THR A 145 14.53 -15.34 -17.59
C THR A 145 15.53 -14.85 -18.64
N THR A 146 15.08 -14.52 -19.85
CA THR A 146 15.91 -14.07 -20.96
C THR A 146 16.33 -12.61 -20.83
N GLU A 147 15.35 -11.71 -20.68
CA GLU A 147 15.58 -10.27 -20.48
C GLU A 147 15.67 -9.89 -19.01
N LYS A 148 15.41 -10.85 -18.09
CA LYS A 148 15.50 -10.68 -16.64
C LYS A 148 14.49 -9.68 -16.07
N VAL A 149 13.26 -9.81 -16.52
CA VAL A 149 12.14 -8.97 -16.14
C VAL A 149 11.31 -9.63 -15.05
N LEU A 150 11.05 -8.92 -13.96
CA LEU A 150 10.12 -9.33 -12.92
C LEU A 150 8.77 -8.64 -13.14
N PHE A 151 7.72 -9.41 -13.44
CA PHE A 151 6.33 -8.98 -13.36
C PHE A 151 5.89 -9.19 -11.91
N SER A 152 5.71 -8.11 -11.18
CA SER A 152 5.69 -8.14 -9.71
C SER A 152 4.29 -8.09 -9.11
N ALA A 153 3.23 -8.29 -9.91
CA ALA A 153 1.85 -8.03 -9.50
C ALA A 153 1.76 -6.62 -8.87
N ASP A 154 1.09 -6.44 -7.74
CA ASP A 154 1.02 -5.17 -7.02
C ASP A 154 2.31 -4.75 -6.33
N GLY A 155 3.24 -5.68 -6.22
CA GLY A 155 4.56 -5.38 -5.65
C GLY A 155 5.26 -4.25 -6.42
N PHE A 156 5.81 -3.27 -5.70
CA PHE A 156 6.44 -2.07 -6.24
C PHE A 156 5.51 -1.09 -6.96
N GLY A 157 4.19 -1.31 -6.85
CA GLY A 157 3.18 -0.41 -7.37
C GLY A 157 3.07 0.90 -6.57
N LYS A 158 2.41 1.89 -7.17
CA LYS A 158 2.11 3.18 -6.54
C LYS A 158 0.75 3.71 -6.98
N PHE A 159 0.16 4.61 -6.21
CA PHE A 159 -0.94 5.45 -6.67
C PHE A 159 -0.46 6.46 -7.73
N GLY A 160 -1.41 7.08 -8.42
CA GLY A 160 -1.16 8.08 -9.46
C GLY A 160 -1.06 7.50 -10.88
N ALA A 161 -1.63 8.22 -11.84
CA ALA A 161 -1.52 7.92 -13.26
C ALA A 161 -0.11 8.17 -13.77
N LEU A 162 0.35 7.42 -14.79
CA LEU A 162 1.68 7.60 -15.40
C LEU A 162 1.85 8.94 -16.11
N SER A 163 0.75 9.57 -16.50
CA SER A 163 0.73 10.90 -17.09
C SER A 163 1.05 12.03 -16.09
N HIS A 164 1.10 11.72 -14.79
CA HIS A 164 1.45 12.64 -13.73
C HIS A 164 2.84 12.31 -13.16
N ASP A 165 3.78 13.25 -13.28
CA ASP A 165 5.14 13.09 -12.76
C ASP A 165 5.17 13.44 -11.25
N GLU A 166 5.47 12.47 -10.42
CA GLU A 166 5.58 12.60 -8.97
C GLU A 166 6.60 11.62 -8.38
N ASP A 167 7.08 11.91 -7.17
CA ASP A 167 8.02 11.04 -6.48
C ASP A 167 7.43 9.64 -6.22
N TRP A 168 8.12 8.62 -6.76
CA TRP A 168 7.68 7.23 -6.60
C TRP A 168 7.55 6.84 -5.13
N ALA A 169 8.50 7.22 -4.28
CA ALA A 169 8.54 6.72 -2.90
C ALA A 169 7.36 7.23 -2.05
N CYS A 170 6.87 8.42 -2.30
CA CYS A 170 5.73 8.99 -1.60
C CYS A 170 4.47 8.16 -1.87
N GLU A 171 4.07 8.06 -3.12
CA GLU A 171 2.85 7.35 -3.52
C GLU A 171 2.97 5.83 -3.39
N ALA A 172 4.17 5.26 -3.58
CA ALA A 172 4.40 3.83 -3.36
C ALA A 172 4.35 3.45 -1.88
N ARG A 173 4.83 4.30 -0.97
CA ARG A 173 4.74 4.07 0.48
C ARG A 173 3.29 4.18 0.94
N ARG A 174 2.55 5.19 0.43
CA ARG A 174 1.12 5.35 0.70
C ARG A 174 0.34 4.15 0.19
N TYR A 175 0.60 3.67 -1.03
CA TYR A 175 0.04 2.43 -1.58
C TYR A 175 0.39 1.23 -0.68
N TYR A 176 1.68 1.03 -0.40
CA TYR A 176 2.17 -0.12 0.37
C TYR A 176 1.49 -0.25 1.73
N PHE A 177 1.52 0.80 2.57
CA PHE A 177 0.97 0.69 3.93
C PHE A 177 -0.55 0.60 3.96
N ASN A 178 -1.25 1.15 2.98
CA ASN A 178 -2.70 1.06 2.92
C ASN A 178 -3.22 -0.24 2.29
N ILE A 179 -2.52 -0.83 1.32
CA ILE A 179 -2.93 -2.03 0.60
C ILE A 179 -2.20 -3.29 1.13
N VAL A 180 -0.88 -3.27 1.19
CA VAL A 180 -0.05 -4.44 1.51
C VAL A 180 0.36 -4.51 2.98
N GLY A 181 0.48 -3.38 3.68
CA GLY A 181 1.17 -3.16 4.96
C GLY A 181 1.06 -4.23 6.04
N LYS A 182 -0.10 -4.87 6.21
CA LYS A 182 -0.34 -5.99 7.13
C LYS A 182 0.54 -7.22 6.85
N TYR A 183 0.97 -7.40 5.62
CA TYR A 183 1.60 -8.63 5.11
C TYR A 183 3.13 -8.52 4.99
N GLY A 184 3.78 -7.83 5.91
CA GLY A 184 5.24 -7.67 5.90
C GLY A 184 6.02 -8.97 5.80
N ALA A 185 5.65 -10.02 6.57
CA ALA A 185 6.34 -11.30 6.53
C ALA A 185 6.20 -12.02 5.15
N PRO A 186 5.03 -12.10 4.51
CA PRO A 186 4.92 -12.55 3.11
C PRO A 186 5.78 -11.76 2.13
N VAL A 187 5.83 -10.42 2.25
CA VAL A 187 6.69 -9.58 1.41
C VAL A 187 8.16 -9.89 1.63
N GLN A 188 8.62 -10.05 2.89
CA GLN A 188 9.98 -10.48 3.21
C GLN A 188 10.33 -11.84 2.58
N ALA A 189 9.39 -12.79 2.59
CA ALA A 189 9.58 -14.09 1.96
C ALA A 189 9.75 -13.96 0.44
N LEU A 190 8.94 -13.10 -0.21
CA LEU A 190 9.04 -12.80 -1.63
C LEU A 190 10.38 -12.12 -1.97
N LEU A 191 10.79 -11.10 -1.21
CA LEU A 191 12.08 -10.42 -1.40
C LEU A 191 13.24 -11.38 -1.28
N LYS A 192 13.18 -12.33 -0.35
CA LYS A 192 14.21 -13.39 -0.21
C LYS A 192 14.27 -14.28 -1.44
N LYS A 193 13.15 -14.65 -2.05
CA LYS A 193 13.14 -15.40 -3.32
C LYS A 193 13.72 -14.55 -4.45
N ALA A 194 13.27 -13.30 -4.58
CA ALA A 194 13.72 -12.38 -5.60
C ALA A 194 15.22 -12.06 -5.52
N SER A 195 15.83 -12.07 -4.33
CA SER A 195 17.26 -11.82 -4.14
C SER A 195 18.17 -12.90 -4.78
N THR A 196 17.62 -14.04 -5.17
CA THR A 196 18.35 -15.10 -5.90
C THR A 196 18.32 -14.90 -7.41
N LEU A 197 17.59 -13.90 -7.92
CA LEU A 197 17.40 -13.62 -9.34
C LEU A 197 18.23 -12.42 -9.79
N ASP A 198 18.70 -12.45 -11.03
CA ASP A 198 19.37 -11.29 -11.65
C ASP A 198 18.32 -10.41 -12.35
N ILE A 199 17.60 -9.59 -11.57
CA ILE A 199 16.52 -8.72 -12.06
C ILE A 199 17.13 -7.46 -12.67
N LYS A 200 16.70 -7.12 -13.90
CA LYS A 200 17.08 -5.89 -14.64
C LYS A 200 15.93 -4.91 -14.77
N MET A 201 14.71 -5.38 -14.63
CA MET A 201 13.50 -4.58 -14.78
C MET A 201 12.41 -5.13 -13.87
N ILE A 202 11.63 -4.25 -13.27
CA ILE A 202 10.41 -4.61 -12.52
C ILE A 202 9.22 -3.96 -13.21
N CYS A 203 8.20 -4.76 -13.48
CA CYS A 203 6.97 -4.40 -14.17
C CYS A 203 5.78 -4.58 -13.21
N PRO A 204 5.41 -3.56 -12.41
CA PRO A 204 4.29 -3.64 -11.48
C PRO A 204 2.95 -3.44 -12.18
N LEU A 205 1.85 -3.86 -11.56
CA LEU A 205 0.50 -3.65 -12.06
C LEU A 205 0.00 -2.21 -11.91
N HIS A 206 0.64 -1.40 -11.05
CA HIS A 206 0.43 0.04 -10.92
C HIS A 206 1.75 0.80 -10.97
N GLY A 207 1.73 2.00 -11.54
CA GLY A 207 2.90 2.88 -11.59
C GLY A 207 3.88 2.57 -12.72
N PRO A 208 5.07 3.17 -12.71
CA PRO A 208 6.04 3.07 -13.79
C PRO A 208 6.79 1.74 -13.82
N ILE A 209 7.28 1.37 -14.99
CA ILE A 209 8.28 0.31 -15.12
C ILE A 209 9.60 0.80 -14.49
N LEU A 210 10.17 -0.01 -13.60
CA LEU A 210 11.39 0.32 -12.87
C LEU A 210 12.59 -0.38 -13.54
N LYS A 211 13.56 0.40 -14.02
CA LYS A 211 14.74 -0.08 -14.77
C LYS A 211 16.05 0.33 -14.12
N ASP A 212 16.08 1.55 -13.57
CA ASP A 212 17.30 2.15 -13.04
C ASP A 212 17.28 2.08 -11.52
N ASN A 213 18.47 1.89 -10.92
CA ASN A 213 18.64 1.90 -9.46
C ASN A 213 17.68 0.98 -8.72
N LEU A 214 17.49 -0.26 -9.19
CA LEU A 214 16.53 -1.21 -8.60
C LEU A 214 16.78 -1.46 -7.10
N GLY A 215 18.04 -1.33 -6.65
CA GLY A 215 18.39 -1.41 -5.24
C GLY A 215 17.60 -0.43 -4.36
N TYR A 216 17.36 0.78 -4.83
CA TYR A 216 16.58 1.79 -4.11
C TYR A 216 15.14 1.31 -3.82
N TYR A 217 14.46 0.75 -4.80
CA TYR A 217 13.08 0.25 -4.64
C TYR A 217 13.01 -0.98 -3.75
N ILE A 218 13.98 -1.89 -3.91
CA ILE A 218 14.10 -3.10 -3.08
C ILE A 218 14.38 -2.73 -1.63
N ASP A 219 15.28 -1.77 -1.37
CA ASP A 219 15.61 -1.29 -0.03
C ASP A 219 14.39 -0.66 0.64
N LYS A 220 13.57 0.13 -0.09
CA LYS A 220 12.32 0.68 0.44
C LYS A 220 11.37 -0.43 0.87
N TYR A 221 11.14 -1.41 0.02
CA TYR A 221 10.30 -2.57 0.35
C TYR A 221 10.85 -3.39 1.52
N GLN A 222 12.20 -3.51 1.63
CA GLN A 222 12.85 -4.17 2.77
C GLN A 222 12.56 -3.42 4.09
N ILE A 223 12.67 -2.09 4.09
CA ILE A 223 12.39 -1.23 5.25
C ILE A 223 10.91 -1.34 5.63
N TRP A 224 10.00 -1.14 4.68
CA TRP A 224 8.56 -1.13 4.94
C TRP A 224 8.05 -2.48 5.44
N SER A 225 8.43 -3.57 4.79
CA SER A 225 7.97 -4.93 5.13
C SER A 225 8.58 -5.49 6.41
N SER A 226 9.69 -4.96 6.88
CA SER A 226 10.25 -5.25 8.20
C SER A 226 9.73 -4.32 9.31
N TYR A 227 8.84 -3.38 8.98
CA TYR A 227 8.30 -2.36 9.88
C TYR A 227 9.37 -1.49 10.55
N GLN A 228 10.47 -1.28 9.85
CA GLN A 228 11.48 -0.29 10.24
C GLN A 228 10.99 1.11 9.86
N SER A 229 11.47 2.11 10.58
CA SER A 229 11.23 3.50 10.22
C SER A 229 12.08 3.88 9.02
N GLU A 230 11.50 4.60 8.08
CA GLU A 230 12.23 5.11 6.93
C GLU A 230 13.00 6.39 7.29
N ASP A 231 12.37 7.22 8.12
CA ASP A 231 12.92 8.49 8.57
C ASP A 231 12.95 8.56 10.11
N GLU A 232 14.07 9.07 10.65
CA GLU A 232 14.08 9.56 12.02
C GLU A 232 13.28 10.86 12.11
N GLY A 233 12.33 10.91 13.03
CA GLY A 233 11.46 12.08 13.19
C GLY A 233 10.17 11.75 13.93
N VAL A 234 9.29 12.73 14.00
CA VAL A 234 8.03 12.65 14.74
C VAL A 234 6.85 13.02 13.84
N LEU A 235 5.86 12.14 13.74
CA LEU A 235 4.53 12.53 13.26
C LEU A 235 3.73 13.10 14.45
N VAL A 236 3.16 14.28 14.29
CA VAL A 236 2.17 14.83 15.23
C VAL A 236 0.80 14.77 14.59
N ALA A 237 -0.05 13.85 15.06
CA ALA A 237 -1.41 13.64 14.55
C ALA A 237 -2.44 14.24 15.53
N SER A 238 -3.33 15.09 15.04
CA SER A 238 -4.30 15.81 15.85
C SER A 238 -5.73 15.55 15.40
N ALA A 239 -6.63 15.28 16.36
CA ALA A 239 -8.08 15.26 16.14
C ALA A 239 -8.74 16.28 17.08
N SER A 240 -9.08 17.45 16.55
CA SER A 240 -9.58 18.58 17.30
C SER A 240 -10.99 18.97 16.89
N ILE A 241 -11.90 19.16 17.85
CA ILE A 241 -13.30 19.52 17.60
C ILE A 241 -13.44 21.02 17.28
N HIS A 242 -12.85 21.87 18.11
CA HIS A 242 -12.97 23.34 18.04
C HIS A 242 -11.62 24.06 17.88
N GLY A 243 -10.54 23.34 17.55
CA GLY A 243 -9.21 23.91 17.32
C GLY A 243 -8.27 23.91 18.54
N ASN A 244 -8.77 23.84 19.77
CA ASN A 244 -7.93 23.94 20.98
C ASN A 244 -6.89 22.81 21.07
N THR A 245 -7.27 21.57 20.75
CA THR A 245 -6.34 20.43 20.73
C THR A 245 -5.28 20.60 19.64
N LYS A 246 -5.71 21.07 18.45
CA LYS A 246 -4.81 21.39 17.34
C LYS A 246 -3.82 22.47 17.68
N GLU A 247 -4.24 23.53 18.40
CA GLU A 247 -3.35 24.60 18.87
C GLU A 247 -2.20 24.02 19.72
N VAL A 248 -2.50 23.12 20.64
CA VAL A 248 -1.48 22.47 21.47
C VAL A 248 -0.57 21.57 20.62
N ALA A 249 -1.14 20.81 19.69
CA ALA A 249 -0.36 19.99 18.79
C ALA A 249 0.61 20.83 17.95
N LEU A 250 0.19 21.99 17.44
CA LEU A 250 1.07 22.90 16.70
C LEU A 250 2.17 23.51 17.57
N LYS A 251 1.90 23.83 18.85
CA LYS A 251 2.95 24.25 19.79
C LYS A 251 4.02 23.15 19.98
N VAL A 252 3.60 21.88 20.04
CA VAL A 252 4.53 20.75 20.10
C VAL A 252 5.35 20.63 18.81
N VAL A 253 4.73 20.82 17.66
CA VAL A 253 5.44 20.86 16.36
C VAL A 253 6.55 21.92 16.38
N ASP A 254 6.24 23.13 16.85
CA ASP A 254 7.21 24.22 16.92
C ASP A 254 8.37 23.89 17.85
N LEU A 255 8.09 23.37 19.06
CA LEU A 255 9.12 22.94 20.01
C LEU A 255 10.03 21.83 19.46
N LEU A 256 9.48 20.86 18.74
CA LEU A 256 10.26 19.82 18.09
C LEU A 256 11.15 20.38 16.98
N LYS A 257 10.63 21.32 16.17
CA LYS A 257 11.41 22.02 15.13
C LYS A 257 12.54 22.84 15.72
N GLU A 258 12.29 23.55 16.82
CA GLU A 258 13.33 24.31 17.55
C GLU A 258 14.48 23.42 18.04
N LYS A 259 14.19 22.15 18.34
CA LYS A 259 15.20 21.14 18.67
C LYS A 259 15.86 20.49 17.45
N GLY A 260 15.52 20.91 16.23
CA GLY A 260 16.05 20.36 14.98
C GLY A 260 15.49 18.98 14.59
N ILE A 261 14.38 18.55 15.20
CA ILE A 261 13.72 17.28 14.88
C ILE A 261 12.93 17.42 13.58
N LYS A 262 13.01 16.42 12.69
CA LYS A 262 12.15 16.32 11.51
C LYS A 262 10.71 16.03 11.97
N VAL A 263 9.76 16.87 11.59
CA VAL A 263 8.36 16.76 12.03
C VAL A 263 7.42 16.82 10.86
N ALA A 264 6.48 15.87 10.82
CA ALA A 264 5.26 15.97 10.03
C ALA A 264 4.06 16.29 10.94
N PHE A 265 3.09 17.00 10.42
CA PHE A 265 1.83 17.29 11.11
C PHE A 265 0.65 16.87 10.26
N THR A 266 -0.33 16.21 10.87
CA THR A 266 -1.59 15.86 10.20
C THR A 266 -2.79 16.24 11.09
N ASP A 267 -3.79 16.84 10.46
CA ASP A 267 -5.11 17.10 11.05
C ASP A 267 -6.07 15.99 10.60
N LEU A 268 -6.24 14.97 11.43
CA LEU A 268 -7.09 13.81 11.13
C LEU A 268 -8.55 14.14 10.83
N THR A 269 -8.97 15.40 11.07
CA THR A 269 -10.33 15.87 10.74
C THR A 269 -10.43 16.50 9.36
N ARG A 270 -9.31 16.69 8.64
CA ARG A 270 -9.23 17.44 7.38
C ARG A 270 -8.37 16.77 6.32
N ASP A 271 -7.24 16.24 6.74
CA ASP A 271 -6.23 15.70 5.83
C ASP A 271 -6.57 14.25 5.44
N ASP A 272 -5.93 13.75 4.39
CA ASP A 272 -6.14 12.37 3.95
C ASP A 272 -5.67 11.37 5.02
N MET A 273 -6.56 10.49 5.42
CA MET A 273 -6.27 9.44 6.39
C MET A 273 -5.21 8.45 5.88
N ALA A 274 -5.12 8.23 4.57
CA ALA A 274 -4.13 7.34 3.98
C ALA A 274 -2.71 7.92 4.07
N GLU A 275 -2.56 9.24 3.95
CA GLU A 275 -1.32 9.96 4.19
C GLU A 275 -0.92 9.89 5.68
N ALA A 276 -1.88 10.09 6.57
CA ALA A 276 -1.63 9.98 8.00
C ALA A 276 -1.13 8.59 8.42
N VAL A 277 -1.71 7.53 7.83
CA VAL A 277 -1.28 6.13 8.04
C VAL A 277 0.15 5.93 7.52
N GLU A 278 0.44 6.38 6.30
CA GLU A 278 1.77 6.30 5.70
C GLU A 278 2.82 6.95 6.60
N ASP A 279 2.59 8.20 7.01
CA ASP A 279 3.51 8.96 7.85
C ASP A 279 3.72 8.31 9.23
N ALA A 280 2.70 7.66 9.80
CA ALA A 280 2.86 6.92 11.05
C ALA A 280 3.86 5.76 10.91
N PHE A 281 3.88 5.08 9.78
CA PHE A 281 4.88 4.03 9.52
C PHE A 281 6.24 4.60 9.11
N ARG A 282 6.26 5.72 8.39
CA ARG A 282 7.46 6.38 7.90
C ARG A 282 8.38 6.84 9.02
N TYR A 283 7.81 7.56 10.00
CA TYR A 283 8.57 8.15 11.10
C TYR A 283 8.80 7.15 12.24
N SER A 284 9.90 7.36 12.98
CA SER A 284 10.26 6.51 14.14
C SER A 284 9.37 6.74 15.35
N LYS A 285 8.77 7.95 15.47
CA LYS A 285 8.02 8.37 16.63
C LYS A 285 6.73 9.09 16.22
N MET A 286 5.74 9.09 17.13
CA MET A 286 4.47 9.75 16.91
C MET A 286 3.96 10.44 18.19
N ILE A 287 3.32 11.59 18.05
CA ILE A 287 2.52 12.22 19.12
C ILE A 287 1.07 12.27 18.66
N LEU A 288 0.17 11.74 19.50
CA LEU A 288 -1.27 11.76 19.29
C LEU A 288 -1.88 12.84 20.17
N ALA A 289 -2.61 13.77 19.55
CA ALA A 289 -3.34 14.81 20.26
C ALA A 289 -4.86 14.66 19.99
N GLY A 290 -5.58 14.05 20.94
CA GLY A 290 -6.99 13.70 20.82
C GLY A 290 -7.90 14.40 21.80
N ALA A 291 -9.10 14.80 21.33
CA ALA A 291 -10.14 15.30 22.24
C ALA A 291 -10.98 14.14 22.79
N THR A 292 -11.43 14.27 24.03
CA THR A 292 -12.44 13.40 24.61
C THR A 292 -13.81 13.74 24.01
N TYR A 293 -14.52 12.71 23.56
CA TYR A 293 -15.85 12.82 22.97
C TYR A 293 -16.68 11.58 23.27
N ASP A 294 -17.96 11.74 23.62
CA ASP A 294 -18.91 10.66 23.94
C ASP A 294 -18.39 9.61 24.93
N GLY A 295 -17.58 10.04 25.91
CA GLY A 295 -16.97 9.14 26.90
C GLY A 295 -15.81 8.29 26.35
N GLY A 296 -15.28 8.62 25.18
CA GLY A 296 -14.16 7.97 24.48
C GLY A 296 -13.18 9.00 23.91
N VAL A 297 -12.51 8.62 22.84
CA VAL A 297 -11.69 9.51 22.01
C VAL A 297 -12.46 9.95 20.77
N PHE A 298 -12.23 11.16 20.29
CA PHE A 298 -12.90 11.72 19.11
C PHE A 298 -12.68 10.84 17.87
N SER A 299 -13.79 10.53 17.15
CA SER A 299 -13.85 9.49 16.11
C SER A 299 -12.73 9.50 15.06
N PRO A 300 -12.23 10.64 14.52
CA PRO A 300 -11.13 10.59 13.57
C PRO A 300 -9.84 9.99 14.15
N MET A 301 -9.57 10.22 15.45
CA MET A 301 -8.43 9.60 16.14
C MET A 301 -8.67 8.09 16.34
N GLU A 302 -9.90 7.71 16.69
CA GLU A 302 -10.26 6.30 16.85
C GLU A 302 -10.12 5.53 15.53
N ASP A 303 -10.62 6.06 14.42
CA ASP A 303 -10.47 5.48 13.08
C ASP A 303 -8.99 5.34 12.69
N PHE A 304 -8.19 6.39 12.91
CA PHE A 304 -6.75 6.35 12.66
C PHE A 304 -6.06 5.21 13.43
N LEU A 305 -6.32 5.08 14.73
CA LEU A 305 -5.72 4.03 15.57
C LEU A 305 -6.18 2.63 15.16
N HIS A 306 -7.45 2.45 14.78
CA HIS A 306 -7.92 1.18 14.22
C HIS A 306 -7.23 0.82 12.92
N ARG A 307 -7.02 1.78 12.01
CA ARG A 307 -6.27 1.55 10.77
C ARG A 307 -4.83 1.13 11.06
N LEU A 308 -4.14 1.81 11.98
CA LEU A 308 -2.79 1.44 12.39
C LEU A 308 -2.73 0.00 12.94
N GLN A 309 -3.68 -0.36 13.80
CA GLN A 309 -3.78 -1.71 14.35
C GLN A 309 -3.97 -2.76 13.27
N HIS A 310 -4.90 -2.54 12.33
CA HIS A 310 -5.18 -3.47 11.24
C HIS A 310 -4.01 -3.62 10.25
N LYS A 311 -3.19 -2.58 10.10
CA LYS A 311 -1.99 -2.61 9.24
C LYS A 311 -0.73 -3.12 9.96
N GLY A 312 -0.84 -3.48 11.25
CA GLY A 312 0.26 -4.06 12.01
C GLY A 312 1.30 -3.05 12.48
N TYR A 313 0.87 -1.83 12.82
CA TYR A 313 1.74 -0.79 13.39
C TYR A 313 2.52 -1.31 14.58
N GLN A 314 3.83 -1.10 14.57
CA GLN A 314 4.73 -1.69 15.55
C GLN A 314 6.11 -1.00 15.59
N ASN A 315 6.91 -1.32 16.64
CA ASN A 315 8.30 -0.87 16.80
C ASN A 315 8.44 0.66 16.83
N LYS A 316 7.55 1.35 17.53
CA LYS A 316 7.47 2.81 17.55
C LYS A 316 7.35 3.36 18.97
N THR A 317 7.73 4.63 19.17
CA THR A 317 7.49 5.38 20.41
C THR A 317 6.36 6.39 20.20
N VAL A 318 5.41 6.43 21.14
CA VAL A 318 4.20 7.26 21.02
C VAL A 318 3.99 8.12 22.25
N GLY A 319 3.89 9.44 22.06
CA GLY A 319 3.48 10.41 23.06
C GLY A 319 1.98 10.71 23.01
N LEU A 320 1.35 11.03 24.14
CA LEU A 320 -0.10 11.24 24.23
C LEU A 320 -0.44 12.62 24.81
N ILE A 321 -1.35 13.29 24.13
CA ILE A 321 -1.96 14.56 24.54
C ILE A 321 -3.47 14.40 24.47
N GLU A 322 -4.16 14.67 25.56
CA GLU A 322 -5.62 14.69 25.58
C GLU A 322 -6.19 16.08 25.85
N ASN A 323 -7.40 16.31 25.41
CA ASN A 323 -8.21 17.45 25.78
C ASN A 323 -9.60 17.01 26.24
N GLY A 324 -10.05 17.55 27.39
CA GLY A 324 -11.39 17.28 27.90
C GLY A 324 -11.73 18.25 29.02
N SER A 325 -12.91 18.93 28.93
CA SER A 325 -13.26 20.03 29.83
C SER A 325 -13.56 19.57 31.28
N TRP A 326 -14.34 18.49 31.46
CA TRP A 326 -14.78 18.02 32.78
C TRP A 326 -14.39 16.57 33.11
N ALA A 327 -14.17 15.72 32.11
CA ALA A 327 -13.82 14.31 32.28
C ALA A 327 -12.91 13.85 31.12
N PRO A 328 -11.62 14.28 31.09
CA PRO A 328 -10.70 13.86 30.06
C PRO A 328 -10.48 12.34 30.13
N LEU A 329 -10.65 11.64 29.00
CA LEU A 329 -10.54 10.18 28.88
C LEU A 329 -9.75 9.75 27.64
N ALA A 330 -9.44 10.68 26.73
CA ALA A 330 -8.82 10.35 25.45
C ALA A 330 -7.47 9.64 25.60
N ASN A 331 -6.60 10.09 26.55
CA ASN A 331 -5.32 9.42 26.80
C ASN A 331 -5.49 7.97 27.24
N LYS A 332 -6.47 7.69 28.09
CA LYS A 332 -6.78 6.32 28.52
C LYS A 332 -7.19 5.44 27.34
N VAL A 333 -8.12 5.94 26.52
CA VAL A 333 -8.62 5.18 25.35
C VAL A 333 -7.51 4.97 24.32
N MET A 334 -6.75 6.00 23.97
CA MET A 334 -5.62 5.88 23.04
C MET A 334 -4.58 4.88 23.56
N LYS A 335 -4.27 4.91 24.87
CA LYS A 335 -3.34 3.94 25.48
C LYS A 335 -3.86 2.51 25.39
N GLU A 336 -5.15 2.29 25.66
CA GLU A 336 -5.79 0.96 25.55
C GLU A 336 -5.74 0.44 24.10
N MET A 337 -5.93 1.30 23.11
CA MET A 337 -5.84 0.93 21.70
C MET A 337 -4.40 0.65 21.22
N LEU A 338 -3.41 1.35 21.76
CA LEU A 338 -1.99 1.15 21.42
C LEU A 338 -1.37 -0.07 22.12
N THR A 339 -1.82 -0.42 23.31
CA THR A 339 -1.25 -1.50 24.14
C THR A 339 -1.12 -2.86 23.42
N PRO A 340 -2.08 -3.31 22.58
CA PRO A 340 -1.96 -4.57 21.86
C PRO A 340 -1.01 -4.51 20.66
N MET A 341 -0.53 -3.32 20.27
CA MET A 341 0.38 -3.17 19.14
C MET A 341 1.80 -3.60 19.54
N LYS A 342 2.43 -4.43 18.70
CA LYS A 342 3.71 -5.06 19.01
C LYS A 342 4.85 -4.03 19.17
N ASN A 343 5.56 -4.08 20.31
CA ASN A 343 6.73 -3.22 20.57
C ASN A 343 6.43 -1.71 20.40
N VAL A 344 5.20 -1.27 20.72
CA VAL A 344 4.88 0.15 20.83
C VAL A 344 5.17 0.59 22.25
N THR A 345 6.08 1.54 22.39
CA THR A 345 6.42 2.19 23.68
C THR A 345 5.61 3.47 23.81
N ILE A 346 4.87 3.60 24.89
CA ILE A 346 4.11 4.83 25.18
C ILE A 346 4.92 5.66 26.18
N CYS A 347 5.12 6.95 25.89
CA CYS A 347 5.81 7.88 26.78
C CYS A 347 5.14 7.90 28.18
N GLU A 348 5.96 8.03 29.23
CA GLU A 348 5.48 8.13 30.59
C GLU A 348 4.81 9.48 30.85
N ASN A 349 5.41 10.56 30.29
CA ASN A 349 4.86 11.89 30.37
C ASN A 349 3.72 12.05 29.38
N THR A 350 2.52 12.30 29.90
CA THR A 350 1.31 12.59 29.10
C THR A 350 0.80 13.98 29.40
N VAL A 351 0.15 14.61 28.44
CA VAL A 351 -0.38 15.97 28.59
C VAL A 351 -1.90 15.93 28.66
N THR A 352 -2.48 16.58 29.66
CA THR A 352 -3.92 16.79 29.80
C THR A 352 -4.25 18.28 29.72
N ILE A 353 -5.02 18.66 28.71
CA ILE A 353 -5.54 20.00 28.51
C ILE A 353 -7.02 20.04 28.94
N LYS A 354 -7.40 21.07 29.67
CA LYS A 354 -8.79 21.33 30.05
C LYS A 354 -9.33 22.49 29.25
N SER A 355 -9.93 22.17 28.12
CA SER A 355 -10.47 23.10 27.10
C SER A 355 -9.39 23.84 26.32
N THR A 356 -8.87 24.97 26.82
CA THR A 356 -7.86 25.79 26.14
C THR A 356 -6.48 25.61 26.79
N TYR A 357 -5.44 25.83 25.99
CA TYR A 357 -4.07 25.91 26.49
C TYR A 357 -3.94 27.02 27.55
N LYS A 358 -3.12 26.77 28.60
CA LYS A 358 -2.74 27.70 29.63
C LYS A 358 -1.27 27.53 29.97
N ASP A 359 -0.64 28.56 30.55
CA ASP A 359 0.78 28.53 30.89
C ASP A 359 1.14 27.35 31.81
N GLU A 360 0.24 26.92 32.69
CA GLU A 360 0.42 25.76 33.55
C GLU A 360 0.60 24.43 32.76
N ASN A 361 0.18 24.36 31.50
CA ASN A 361 0.35 23.19 30.67
C ASN A 361 1.75 23.08 30.05
N GLN A 362 2.50 24.20 30.02
CA GLN A 362 3.79 24.26 29.30
C GLN A 362 4.82 23.28 29.86
N GLU A 363 4.87 23.10 31.17
CA GLU A 363 5.82 22.16 31.80
C GLU A 363 5.59 20.72 31.35
N ALA A 364 4.31 20.24 31.34
CA ALA A 364 3.98 18.91 30.89
C ALA A 364 4.27 18.70 29.37
N ILE A 365 4.03 19.74 28.56
CA ILE A 365 4.37 19.71 27.14
C ILE A 365 5.89 19.59 26.95
N ASN A 366 6.68 20.37 27.69
CA ASN A 366 8.14 20.31 27.62
C ASN A 366 8.68 18.94 28.03
N GLN A 367 8.14 18.33 29.09
CA GLN A 367 8.52 17.00 29.55
C GLN A 367 8.20 15.91 28.49
N LEU A 368 7.03 15.97 27.86
CA LEU A 368 6.68 15.07 26.76
C LEU A 368 7.62 15.25 25.56
N VAL A 369 7.91 16.51 25.18
CA VAL A 369 8.82 16.81 24.06
C VAL A 369 10.23 16.33 24.35
N GLU A 370 10.75 16.52 25.59
CA GLU A 370 12.06 15.98 25.96
C GLU A 370 12.08 14.45 25.88
N GLU A 371 11.09 13.78 26.44
CA GLU A 371 11.02 12.31 26.44
C GLU A 371 10.98 11.75 25.03
N ILE A 372 10.15 12.31 24.13
CA ILE A 372 10.02 11.81 22.75
C ILE A 372 11.28 12.07 21.93
N CYS A 373 12.12 13.04 22.28
CA CYS A 373 13.38 13.32 21.58
C CYS A 373 14.49 12.30 21.91
N HIS A 374 14.38 11.60 23.03
CA HIS A 374 15.33 10.57 23.48
C HIS A 374 14.87 9.17 23.10
#